data_d38aa6e31bbfeabf8593a7a88371ddeb
#
_entry.id   d38aa6e31bbfeabf8593a7a88371ddeb
#
_cell.length_a   1.000
_cell.length_b   1.000
_cell.length_c   1.000
_cell.angle_alpha   90.00
_cell.angle_beta   90.00
_cell.angle_gamma   90.00
#
_symmetry.space_group_name_H-M   'P 1'
#
loop_
_entity.id
_entity.type
_entity.pdbx_description
1 polymer ?
#
loop_
_entity_poly.entity_id
_entity_poly.type
_entity_poly.pdbx_seq_one_letter_code
_entity_poly.pdbx_strand_id
1 'polypeptide(L)'
;RTVQVQGKIDRVDVMEREGRTYLRVVDYKTGNKAFNLDEVYCGLNTQMLLYLFTLRSNAAQVYKNPVAAGVLYLAGDPVLKTGSRAEAAAAPVYKVDGLVLNDELVVRGMDRDATGMFVPFAFGKDGAPRASAKLASLEKLGNIEKHLDALVVEMARGLYAGEIDAVPLRTAAHCPCDVCDYRPVCLHEDGRGETSVQAPKDVFETRADACKAQGE
;
A
#
# COMPACT_ATOMS: atom_id res chain seq x y z
N ARG A 1 18.52 15.16 -17.73
CA ARG A 1 17.88 15.75 -16.53
C ARG A 1 17.56 14.63 -15.57
N THR A 2 17.78 14.81 -14.26
CA THR A 2 17.60 13.77 -13.23
C THR A 2 16.73 14.33 -12.12
N VAL A 3 15.78 13.53 -11.65
CA VAL A 3 14.99 13.79 -10.46
C VAL A 3 15.41 12.79 -9.39
N GLN A 4 15.66 13.26 -8.19
CA GLN A 4 15.97 12.42 -7.04
C GLN A 4 14.75 12.36 -6.12
N VAL A 5 14.29 11.15 -5.84
CA VAL A 5 13.24 10.89 -4.85
C VAL A 5 13.91 10.48 -3.54
N GLN A 6 13.58 11.16 -2.46
CA GLN A 6 14.12 10.88 -1.13
C GLN A 6 12.99 10.63 -0.14
N GLY A 7 13.26 9.79 0.85
CA GLY A 7 12.31 9.53 1.91
C GLY A 7 12.94 8.83 3.11
N LYS A 8 12.19 8.71 4.19
CA LYS A 8 12.60 8.04 5.42
C LYS A 8 11.62 6.90 5.71
N ILE A 9 12.16 5.71 5.92
CA ILE A 9 11.39 4.52 6.28
C ILE A 9 11.38 4.42 7.80
N ASP A 10 10.19 4.26 8.39
CA ASP A 10 10.07 4.13 9.86
C ASP A 10 10.61 2.79 10.33
N ARG A 11 10.26 1.71 9.65
CA ARG A 11 10.67 0.35 10.01
C ARG A 11 10.73 -0.57 8.81
N VAL A 12 11.78 -1.40 8.76
CA VAL A 12 11.93 -2.51 7.82
C VAL A 12 12.02 -3.80 8.61
N ASP A 13 11.15 -4.75 8.31
CA ASP A 13 11.25 -6.11 8.82
C ASP A 13 11.87 -7.02 7.76
N VAL A 14 12.71 -7.92 8.23
CA VAL A 14 13.51 -8.80 7.38
C VAL A 14 13.31 -10.26 7.83
N MET A 15 13.07 -11.14 6.86
CA MET A 15 13.01 -12.57 7.10
C MET A 15 13.87 -13.30 6.07
N GLU A 16 14.84 -14.11 6.56
CA GLU A 16 15.66 -14.94 5.70
C GLU A 16 15.13 -16.37 5.66
N ARG A 17 14.80 -16.86 4.48
CA ARG A 17 14.32 -18.23 4.24
C ARG A 17 14.74 -18.70 2.84
N GLU A 18 15.14 -19.94 2.72
CA GLU A 18 15.44 -20.62 1.45
C GLU A 18 16.39 -19.83 0.52
N GLY A 19 17.37 -19.14 1.10
CA GLY A 19 18.35 -18.35 0.35
C GLY A 19 17.80 -17.05 -0.26
N ARG A 20 16.63 -16.61 0.19
CA ARG A 20 16.00 -15.33 -0.13
C ARG A 20 15.83 -14.47 1.12
N THR A 21 15.82 -13.17 0.93
CA THR A 21 15.54 -12.20 1.99
C THR A 21 14.23 -11.49 1.67
N TYR A 22 13.22 -11.74 2.47
CA TYR A 22 11.90 -11.12 2.35
C TYR A 22 11.88 -9.81 3.12
N LEU A 23 11.50 -8.73 2.44
CA LEU A 23 11.50 -7.37 2.98
C LEU A 23 10.09 -6.85 3.12
N ARG A 24 9.73 -6.36 4.30
CA ARG A 24 8.45 -5.70 4.60
C ARG A 24 8.72 -4.31 5.14
N VAL A 25 8.03 -3.32 4.58
CA VAL A 25 8.06 -1.95 5.09
C VAL A 25 6.86 -1.73 5.99
N VAL A 26 7.08 -1.15 7.15
CA VAL A 26 6.03 -0.82 8.13
C VAL A 26 6.08 0.67 8.42
N ASP A 27 4.93 1.29 8.46
CA ASP A 27 4.75 2.71 8.72
C ASP A 27 3.69 2.92 9.82
N TYR A 28 4.00 3.78 10.77
CA TYR A 28 3.12 4.10 11.89
C TYR A 28 2.27 5.33 11.54
N LYS A 29 0.95 5.15 11.53
CA LYS A 29 0.02 6.22 11.19
C LYS A 29 -0.79 6.66 12.39
N THR A 30 -0.87 7.97 12.62
CA THR A 30 -1.90 8.57 13.47
C THR A 30 -3.21 8.55 12.70
N GLY A 31 -4.25 7.94 13.27
CA GLY A 31 -5.58 7.77 12.64
C GLY A 31 -5.75 6.50 11.79
N ASN A 32 -6.97 6.33 11.28
CA ASN A 32 -7.38 5.19 10.49
C ASN A 32 -7.05 5.38 9.00
N LYS A 33 -5.82 5.06 8.59
CA LYS A 33 -5.46 5.03 7.18
C LYS A 33 -5.70 3.62 6.61
N ALA A 34 -6.52 3.53 5.57
CA ALA A 34 -6.73 2.29 4.83
C ALA A 34 -5.79 2.23 3.62
N PHE A 35 -5.28 1.04 3.33
CA PHE A 35 -4.55 0.78 2.10
C PHE A 35 -5.55 0.48 0.98
N ASN A 36 -5.43 1.19 -0.15
CA ASN A 36 -6.31 1.05 -1.31
C ASN A 36 -5.50 1.05 -2.62
N LEU A 37 -5.63 -0.01 -3.41
CA LEU A 37 -4.93 -0.13 -4.69
C LEU A 37 -5.49 0.82 -5.77
N ASP A 38 -6.76 1.22 -5.68
CA ASP A 38 -7.33 2.21 -6.60
C ASP A 38 -6.68 3.58 -6.40
N GLU A 39 -6.39 3.94 -5.15
CA GLU A 39 -5.64 5.16 -4.84
C GLU A 39 -4.20 5.07 -5.35
N VAL A 40 -3.55 3.91 -5.20
CA VAL A 40 -2.21 3.67 -5.74
C VAL A 40 -2.19 3.81 -7.26
N TYR A 41 -3.21 3.30 -7.95
CA TYR A 41 -3.36 3.46 -9.39
C TYR A 41 -3.46 4.94 -9.81
N CYS A 42 -4.16 5.73 -9.02
CA CYS A 42 -4.29 7.18 -9.23
C CYS A 42 -3.05 7.99 -8.78
N GLY A 43 -1.99 7.35 -8.31
CA GLY A 43 -0.78 8.03 -7.82
C GLY A 43 -0.87 8.50 -6.37
N LEU A 44 -1.93 8.14 -5.63
CA LEU A 44 -2.11 8.43 -4.22
C LEU A 44 -1.58 7.27 -3.35
N ASN A 45 -1.19 7.56 -2.10
CA ASN A 45 -0.73 6.55 -1.13
C ASN A 45 0.40 5.63 -1.63
N THR A 46 1.24 6.12 -2.54
CA THR A 46 2.32 5.37 -3.20
C THR A 46 3.57 5.21 -2.35
N GLN A 47 3.74 6.03 -1.32
CA GLN A 47 4.96 6.18 -0.52
C GLN A 47 5.53 4.84 -0.04
N MET A 48 4.72 4.00 0.58
CA MET A 48 5.17 2.73 1.16
C MET A 48 5.65 1.73 0.11
N LEU A 49 4.97 1.70 -1.02
CA LEU A 49 5.34 0.82 -2.15
C LEU A 49 6.61 1.31 -2.82
N LEU A 50 6.77 2.62 -3.01
CA LEU A 50 8.02 3.22 -3.50
C LEU A 50 9.19 2.88 -2.58
N TYR A 51 9.01 2.94 -1.26
CA TYR A 51 10.02 2.52 -0.30
C TYR A 51 10.36 1.05 -0.42
N LEU A 52 9.36 0.18 -0.51
CA LEU A 52 9.54 -1.27 -0.63
C LEU A 52 10.33 -1.64 -1.89
N PHE A 53 9.93 -1.10 -3.04
CA PHE A 53 10.58 -1.41 -4.32
C PHE A 53 11.98 -0.80 -4.43
N THR A 54 12.15 0.45 -3.96
CA THR A 54 13.47 1.08 -3.89
C THR A 54 14.42 0.30 -2.96
N LEU A 55 13.93 -0.11 -1.78
CA LEU A 55 14.70 -0.92 -0.85
C LEU A 55 15.10 -2.25 -1.51
N ARG A 56 14.15 -2.99 -2.11
CA ARG A 56 14.43 -4.24 -2.81
C ARG A 56 15.48 -4.06 -3.91
N SER A 57 15.36 -3.03 -4.73
CA SER A 57 16.25 -2.80 -5.88
C SER A 57 17.66 -2.39 -5.46
N ASN A 58 17.80 -1.62 -4.37
CA ASN A 58 19.10 -1.11 -3.90
C ASN A 58 19.73 -1.97 -2.79
N ALA A 59 19.01 -2.92 -2.25
CA ALA A 59 19.44 -3.71 -1.10
C ALA A 59 20.26 -4.96 -1.47
N ALA A 60 20.51 -5.22 -2.74
CA ALA A 60 21.25 -6.41 -3.20
C ALA A 60 22.69 -6.51 -2.65
N GLN A 61 23.27 -5.39 -2.20
CA GLN A 61 24.56 -5.38 -1.53
C GLN A 61 24.50 -5.81 -0.06
N VAL A 62 23.31 -5.69 0.56
CA VAL A 62 23.08 -5.97 1.99
C VAL A 62 22.33 -7.29 2.17
N TYR A 63 21.35 -7.55 1.31
CA TYR A 63 20.44 -8.68 1.41
C TYR A 63 20.58 -9.63 0.23
N LYS A 64 20.60 -10.91 0.52
CA LYS A 64 20.70 -11.96 -0.50
C LYS A 64 19.34 -12.18 -1.17
N ASN A 65 19.30 -12.05 -2.51
CA ASN A 65 18.06 -12.24 -3.30
C ASN A 65 16.83 -11.57 -2.68
N PRO A 66 16.81 -10.23 -2.54
CA PRO A 66 15.74 -9.51 -1.84
C PRO A 66 14.40 -9.64 -2.58
N VAL A 67 13.35 -9.96 -1.84
CA VAL A 67 11.97 -10.13 -2.31
C VAL A 67 11.05 -9.15 -1.57
N ALA A 68 10.21 -8.44 -2.30
CA ALA A 68 9.18 -7.59 -1.72
C ALA A 68 8.10 -8.45 -1.07
N ALA A 69 8.01 -8.44 0.27
CA ALA A 69 7.07 -9.25 1.03
C ALA A 69 5.80 -8.49 1.43
N GLY A 70 5.83 -7.16 1.41
CA GLY A 70 4.64 -6.36 1.65
C GLY A 70 4.89 -5.02 2.32
N VAL A 71 3.80 -4.29 2.49
CA VAL A 71 3.73 -3.03 3.21
C VAL A 71 2.62 -3.09 4.25
N LEU A 72 2.85 -2.57 5.45
CA LEU A 72 1.85 -2.52 6.51
C LEU A 72 1.75 -1.12 7.11
N TYR A 73 0.53 -0.66 7.31
CA TYR A 73 0.19 0.46 8.17
C TYR A 73 -0.21 -0.07 9.54
N LEU A 74 0.41 0.47 10.57
CA LEU A 74 0.02 0.24 11.96
C LEU A 74 -0.60 1.52 12.51
N ALA A 75 -1.87 1.44 12.92
CA ALA A 75 -2.53 2.56 13.59
C ALA A 75 -1.89 2.76 14.97
N GLY A 76 -1.34 3.96 15.20
CA GLY A 76 -0.71 4.34 16.48
C GLY A 76 -1.69 4.85 17.54
N ASP A 77 -2.93 5.13 17.15
CA ASP A 77 -3.93 5.64 18.06
C ASP A 77 -4.56 4.53 18.90
N PRO A 78 -4.57 4.68 20.23
CA PRO A 78 -5.26 3.72 21.10
C PRO A 78 -6.77 3.80 20.82
N VAL A 79 -7.35 2.69 20.39
CA VAL A 79 -8.81 2.59 20.26
C VAL A 79 -9.40 2.40 21.66
N LEU A 80 -10.17 3.40 22.13
CA LEU A 80 -10.98 3.24 23.32
C LEU A 80 -12.05 2.16 23.07
N LYS A 81 -11.95 1.08 23.82
CA LYS A 81 -12.91 -0.04 23.73
C LYS A 81 -13.98 0.12 24.78
N THR A 82 -15.23 0.08 24.33
CA THR A 82 -16.41 0.00 25.20
C THR A 82 -16.83 -1.47 25.27
N GLY A 83 -17.07 -1.97 26.49
CA GLY A 83 -17.46 -3.36 26.74
C GLY A 83 -16.92 -3.91 28.04
N SER A 84 -17.11 -5.20 28.28
CA SER A 84 -16.52 -5.87 29.43
C SER A 84 -14.99 -5.98 29.31
N ARG A 85 -14.30 -6.13 30.43
CA ARG A 85 -12.84 -6.29 30.47
C ARG A 85 -12.37 -7.50 29.65
N ALA A 86 -13.15 -8.57 29.61
CA ALA A 86 -12.83 -9.78 28.85
C ALA A 86 -12.93 -9.52 27.32
N GLU A 87 -13.97 -8.84 26.85
CA GLU A 87 -14.13 -8.45 25.46
C GLU A 87 -13.05 -7.47 25.00
N ALA A 88 -12.70 -6.50 25.85
CA ALA A 88 -11.64 -5.56 25.58
C ALA A 88 -10.26 -6.22 25.49
N ALA A 89 -10.00 -7.25 26.30
CA ALA A 89 -8.74 -8.00 26.27
C ALA A 89 -8.64 -8.94 25.04
N ALA A 90 -9.74 -9.46 24.54
CA ALA A 90 -9.78 -10.37 23.40
C ALA A 90 -9.67 -9.64 22.04
N ALA A 91 -9.96 -8.33 21.97
CA ALA A 91 -9.91 -7.59 20.74
C ALA A 91 -8.45 -7.13 20.41
N PRO A 92 -8.03 -7.15 19.14
CA PRO A 92 -6.70 -6.69 18.76
C PRO A 92 -6.46 -5.25 19.21
N VAL A 93 -5.27 -5.01 19.77
CA VAL A 93 -4.88 -3.68 20.29
C VAL A 93 -4.58 -2.72 19.15
N TYR A 94 -4.08 -3.24 18.02
CA TYR A 94 -3.69 -2.45 16.87
C TYR A 94 -4.47 -2.90 15.62
N LYS A 95 -4.86 -1.92 14.82
CA LYS A 95 -5.42 -2.19 13.49
C LYS A 95 -4.27 -2.21 12.49
N VAL A 96 -4.16 -3.32 11.77
CA VAL A 96 -3.17 -3.51 10.70
C VAL A 96 -3.88 -3.40 9.36
N ASP A 97 -3.34 -2.62 8.42
CA ASP A 97 -3.78 -2.60 7.04
C ASP A 97 -2.56 -2.57 6.10
N GLY A 98 -2.73 -2.95 4.83
CA GLY A 98 -1.62 -2.99 3.89
C GLY A 98 -1.79 -4.00 2.77
N LEU A 99 -0.67 -4.39 2.17
CA LEU A 99 -0.59 -5.39 1.11
C LEU A 99 0.51 -6.39 1.44
N VAL A 100 0.22 -7.67 1.35
CA VAL A 100 1.14 -8.76 1.70
C VAL A 100 1.30 -9.71 0.51
N LEU A 101 2.52 -10.18 0.29
CA LEU A 101 2.80 -11.22 -0.69
C LEU A 101 2.05 -12.51 -0.33
N ASN A 102 1.27 -13.03 -1.26
CA ASN A 102 0.55 -14.30 -1.12
C ASN A 102 1.52 -15.49 -1.29
N ASP A 103 2.33 -15.70 -0.28
CA ASP A 103 3.31 -16.77 -0.17
C ASP A 103 3.21 -17.36 1.24
N GLU A 104 3.13 -18.69 1.34
CA GLU A 104 2.90 -19.36 2.62
C GLU A 104 4.01 -19.08 3.63
N LEU A 105 5.28 -19.08 3.20
CA LEU A 105 6.43 -18.79 4.07
C LEU A 105 6.34 -17.36 4.62
N VAL A 106 5.96 -16.41 3.78
CA VAL A 106 5.82 -15.00 4.15
C VAL A 106 4.68 -14.83 5.13
N VAL A 107 3.50 -15.37 4.82
CA VAL A 107 2.31 -15.27 5.68
C VAL A 107 2.57 -15.90 7.04
N ARG A 108 3.16 -17.11 7.09
CA ARG A 108 3.51 -17.78 8.33
C ARG A 108 4.63 -17.08 9.11
N GLY A 109 5.54 -16.45 8.39
CA GLY A 109 6.58 -15.62 9.01
C GLY A 109 6.04 -14.37 9.67
N MET A 110 4.93 -13.82 9.16
CA MET A 110 4.26 -12.63 9.70
C MET A 110 3.28 -12.96 10.84
N ASP A 111 2.53 -14.06 10.71
CA ASP A 111 1.51 -14.50 11.68
C ASP A 111 1.55 -16.03 11.81
N ARG A 112 2.45 -16.52 12.68
CA ARG A 112 2.73 -17.96 12.84
C ARG A 112 1.51 -18.76 13.20
N ASP A 113 0.68 -18.21 14.09
CA ASP A 113 -0.45 -18.91 14.68
C ASP A 113 -1.76 -18.63 13.91
N ALA A 114 -1.67 -17.97 12.76
CA ALA A 114 -2.80 -17.63 11.89
C ALA A 114 -3.93 -16.88 12.64
N THR A 115 -3.55 -15.97 13.52
CA THR A 115 -4.49 -15.21 14.37
C THR A 115 -5.20 -14.08 13.62
N GLY A 116 -4.62 -13.60 12.51
CA GLY A 116 -5.05 -12.38 11.83
C GLY A 116 -4.70 -11.09 12.57
N MET A 117 -3.86 -11.18 13.61
CA MET A 117 -3.49 -10.02 14.43
C MET A 117 -2.39 -9.18 13.76
N PHE A 118 -1.48 -9.81 13.02
CA PHE A 118 -0.29 -9.19 12.44
C PHE A 118 -0.35 -9.02 10.92
N VAL A 119 -1.49 -9.37 10.31
CA VAL A 119 -1.74 -9.29 8.87
C VAL A 119 -3.11 -8.67 8.59
N PRO A 120 -3.32 -8.01 7.44
CA PRO A 120 -4.56 -7.29 7.13
C PRO A 120 -5.67 -8.19 6.54
N PHE A 121 -5.66 -9.49 6.84
CA PHE A 121 -6.65 -10.46 6.36
C PHE A 121 -6.91 -11.55 7.40
N ALA A 122 -8.04 -12.25 7.22
CA ALA A 122 -8.43 -13.36 8.09
C ALA A 122 -7.91 -14.70 7.54
N PHE A 123 -7.84 -15.70 8.41
CA PHE A 123 -7.52 -17.07 8.07
C PHE A 123 -8.77 -17.95 8.03
N GLY A 124 -8.72 -18.99 7.20
CA GLY A 124 -9.70 -20.08 7.19
C GLY A 124 -9.50 -21.05 8.36
N LYS A 125 -10.42 -22.01 8.50
CA LYS A 125 -10.31 -23.07 9.51
C LYS A 125 -9.11 -24.00 9.29
N ASP A 126 -8.64 -24.08 8.07
CA ASP A 126 -7.44 -24.80 7.60
C ASP A 126 -6.13 -24.04 7.88
N GLY A 127 -6.23 -22.81 8.39
CA GLY A 127 -5.10 -21.93 8.63
C GLY A 127 -4.50 -21.33 7.36
N ALA A 128 -5.18 -21.44 6.21
CA ALA A 128 -4.81 -20.72 5.01
C ALA A 128 -5.40 -19.28 5.01
N PRO A 129 -4.73 -18.30 4.41
CA PRO A 129 -5.30 -16.97 4.28
C PRO A 129 -6.57 -17.03 3.41
N ARG A 130 -7.63 -16.35 3.85
CA ARG A 130 -8.81 -16.16 3.02
C ARG A 130 -8.48 -15.23 1.86
N ALA A 131 -9.13 -15.45 0.70
CA ALA A 131 -9.03 -14.55 -0.44
C ALA A 131 -9.30 -13.10 -0.01
N SER A 132 -8.40 -12.20 -0.33
CA SER A 132 -8.45 -10.81 0.09
C SER A 132 -7.72 -9.92 -0.91
N ALA A 133 -8.28 -8.73 -1.15
CA ALA A 133 -7.60 -7.68 -1.90
C ALA A 133 -6.28 -7.20 -1.25
N LYS A 134 -6.01 -7.61 0.00
CA LYS A 134 -4.77 -7.33 0.75
C LYS A 134 -3.67 -8.37 0.50
N LEU A 135 -3.91 -9.34 -0.36
CA LEU A 135 -2.93 -10.31 -0.83
C LEU A 135 -2.55 -10.01 -2.29
N ALA A 136 -1.28 -10.13 -2.61
CA ALA A 136 -0.76 -9.92 -3.95
C ALA A 136 0.18 -11.06 -4.36
N SER A 137 0.06 -11.52 -5.60
CA SER A 137 1.07 -12.37 -6.22
C SER A 137 2.36 -11.59 -6.50
N LEU A 138 3.47 -12.28 -6.75
CA LEU A 138 4.72 -11.63 -7.20
C LEU A 138 4.50 -10.85 -8.49
N GLU A 139 3.67 -11.36 -9.38
CA GLU A 139 3.34 -10.73 -10.65
C GLU A 139 2.56 -9.44 -10.44
N LYS A 140 1.54 -9.46 -9.57
CA LYS A 140 0.79 -8.27 -9.18
C LYS A 140 1.70 -7.21 -8.58
N LEU A 141 2.61 -7.57 -7.67
CA LEU A 141 3.60 -6.65 -7.13
C LEU A 141 4.50 -6.07 -8.21
N GLY A 142 4.93 -6.88 -9.18
CA GLY A 142 5.71 -6.42 -10.33
C GLY A 142 4.94 -5.46 -11.25
N ASN A 143 3.64 -5.65 -11.43
CA ASN A 143 2.78 -4.74 -12.19
C ASN A 143 2.60 -3.41 -11.47
N ILE A 144 2.41 -3.44 -10.15
CA ILE A 144 2.36 -2.23 -9.32
C ILE A 144 3.67 -1.44 -9.43
N GLU A 145 4.81 -2.11 -9.32
CA GLU A 145 6.12 -1.46 -9.44
C GLU A 145 6.30 -0.75 -10.78
N LYS A 146 6.03 -1.45 -11.89
CA LYS A 146 6.10 -0.85 -13.25
C LYS A 146 5.20 0.37 -13.40
N HIS A 147 4.01 0.31 -12.82
CA HIS A 147 3.06 1.42 -12.84
C HIS A 147 3.60 2.63 -12.05
N LEU A 148 4.14 2.40 -10.85
CA LEU A 148 4.73 3.45 -10.03
C LEU A 148 5.96 4.08 -10.68
N ASP A 149 6.81 3.28 -11.32
CA ASP A 149 7.96 3.79 -12.07
C ASP A 149 7.50 4.71 -13.21
N ALA A 150 6.46 4.32 -13.95
CA ALA A 150 5.89 5.14 -15.02
C ALA A 150 5.31 6.46 -14.47
N LEU A 151 4.57 6.42 -13.35
CA LEU A 151 4.03 7.60 -12.68
C LEU A 151 5.12 8.57 -12.24
N VAL A 152 6.19 8.07 -11.61
CA VAL A 152 7.32 8.92 -11.16
C VAL A 152 8.00 9.59 -12.36
N VAL A 153 8.17 8.87 -13.47
CA VAL A 153 8.75 9.43 -14.70
C VAL A 153 7.83 10.50 -15.28
N GLU A 154 6.52 10.30 -15.30
CA GLU A 154 5.54 11.29 -15.79
C GLU A 154 5.54 12.54 -14.91
N MET A 155 5.48 12.40 -13.60
CA MET A 155 5.60 13.53 -12.66
C MET A 155 6.90 14.30 -12.87
N ALA A 156 8.02 13.61 -13.08
CA ALA A 156 9.30 14.26 -13.37
C ALA A 156 9.28 15.05 -14.68
N ARG A 157 8.62 14.53 -15.72
CA ARG A 157 8.46 15.24 -17.01
C ARG A 157 7.63 16.49 -16.84
N GLY A 158 6.50 16.43 -16.13
CA GLY A 158 5.64 17.57 -15.84
C GLY A 158 6.39 18.68 -15.08
N LEU A 159 7.13 18.30 -14.04
CA LEU A 159 7.99 19.24 -13.30
C LEU A 159 9.01 19.96 -14.21
N TYR A 160 9.66 19.22 -15.12
CA TYR A 160 10.61 19.81 -16.04
C TYR A 160 9.98 20.61 -17.19
N ALA A 161 8.72 20.33 -17.53
CA ALA A 161 7.93 21.11 -18.47
C ALA A 161 7.39 22.40 -17.85
N GLY A 162 7.44 22.54 -16.53
CA GLY A 162 6.91 23.69 -15.79
C GLY A 162 5.38 23.62 -15.67
N GLU A 163 4.80 22.43 -15.61
CA GLU A 163 3.38 22.26 -15.35
C GLU A 163 3.06 22.64 -13.91
N ILE A 164 2.28 23.72 -13.76
CA ILE A 164 1.91 24.32 -12.46
C ILE A 164 0.41 24.50 -12.30
N ASP A 165 -0.38 23.98 -13.23
CA ASP A 165 -1.83 24.14 -13.19
C ASP A 165 -2.44 23.47 -11.96
N ALA A 166 -3.41 24.15 -11.34
CA ALA A 166 -4.15 23.60 -10.20
C ALA A 166 -5.22 22.61 -10.69
N VAL A 167 -4.82 21.40 -10.97
CA VAL A 167 -5.70 20.30 -11.44
C VAL A 167 -5.76 19.21 -10.38
N PRO A 168 -6.55 19.39 -9.31
CA PRO A 168 -6.61 18.42 -8.22
C PRO A 168 -7.29 17.13 -8.67
N LEU A 169 -6.78 16.01 -8.19
CA LEU A 169 -7.39 14.71 -8.38
C LEU A 169 -8.53 14.53 -7.36
N ARG A 170 -9.77 14.40 -7.86
CA ARG A 170 -10.92 14.06 -7.04
C ARG A 170 -11.24 12.58 -7.15
N THR A 171 -11.30 11.90 -6.02
CA THR A 171 -11.82 10.54 -5.90
C THR A 171 -13.21 10.56 -5.24
N ALA A 172 -13.91 9.42 -5.24
CA ALA A 172 -15.20 9.32 -4.55
C ALA A 172 -15.12 9.60 -3.04
N ALA A 173 -13.94 9.40 -2.44
CA ALA A 173 -13.74 9.51 -1.00
C ALA A 173 -13.00 10.79 -0.57
N HIS A 174 -12.28 11.46 -1.47
CA HIS A 174 -11.36 12.53 -1.08
C HIS A 174 -11.00 13.46 -2.25
N CYS A 175 -10.87 14.75 -1.92
CA CYS A 175 -10.21 15.74 -2.76
C CYS A 175 -9.05 16.37 -1.97
N PRO A 176 -7.85 16.52 -2.53
CA PRO A 176 -6.73 17.18 -1.84
C PRO A 176 -7.06 18.61 -1.38
N CYS A 177 -7.98 19.29 -2.06
CA CYS A 177 -8.40 20.63 -1.73
C CYS A 177 -9.14 20.74 -0.38
N ASP A 178 -9.71 19.64 0.12
CA ASP A 178 -10.48 19.64 1.38
C ASP A 178 -9.60 19.93 2.60
N VAL A 179 -8.29 19.61 2.49
CA VAL A 179 -7.28 19.78 3.55
C VAL A 179 -6.11 20.66 3.12
N CYS A 180 -6.24 21.41 2.02
CA CYS A 180 -5.16 22.22 1.46
C CYS A 180 -5.04 23.58 2.14
N ASP A 181 -3.90 23.86 2.75
CA ASP A 181 -3.61 25.16 3.40
C ASP A 181 -3.62 26.34 2.41
N TYR A 182 -3.38 26.07 1.13
CA TYR A 182 -3.34 27.08 0.07
C TYR A 182 -4.69 27.36 -0.58
N ARG A 183 -5.75 26.64 -0.20
CA ARG A 183 -7.11 26.82 -0.77
C ARG A 183 -7.58 28.27 -0.76
N PRO A 184 -7.36 29.07 0.30
CA PRO A 184 -7.82 30.47 0.34
C PRO A 184 -7.15 31.38 -0.70
N VAL A 185 -5.94 31.07 -1.12
CA VAL A 185 -5.18 31.86 -2.13
C VAL A 185 -5.21 31.27 -3.52
N CYS A 186 -5.43 29.94 -3.63
CA CYS A 186 -5.55 29.22 -4.88
C CYS A 186 -6.85 29.59 -5.63
N LEU A 187 -7.90 29.92 -4.89
CA LEU A 187 -9.25 30.24 -5.40
C LEU A 187 -9.84 29.14 -6.28
N HIS A 188 -9.41 27.89 -6.06
CA HIS A 188 -9.97 26.72 -6.76
C HIS A 188 -11.45 26.55 -6.39
N GLU A 189 -12.30 26.43 -7.40
CA GLU A 189 -13.73 26.17 -7.27
C GLU A 189 -14.00 24.67 -7.42
N ASP A 190 -14.72 24.08 -6.46
CA ASP A 190 -15.05 22.65 -6.48
C ASP A 190 -15.79 22.25 -7.77
N GLY A 191 -15.38 21.16 -8.37
CA GLY A 191 -15.94 20.65 -9.63
C GLY A 191 -15.40 21.31 -10.89
N ARG A 192 -14.50 22.30 -10.76
CA ARG A 192 -13.94 23.01 -11.91
C ARG A 192 -12.45 22.70 -12.06
N GLY A 193 -12.05 22.26 -13.25
CA GLY A 193 -10.64 21.93 -13.52
C GLY A 193 -10.12 20.74 -12.72
N GLU A 194 -11.00 19.89 -12.16
CA GLU A 194 -10.62 18.68 -11.43
C GLU A 194 -10.42 17.51 -12.39
N THR A 195 -9.45 16.67 -12.05
CA THR A 195 -9.27 15.38 -12.72
C THR A 195 -9.95 14.29 -11.91
N SER A 196 -10.71 13.43 -12.58
CA SER A 196 -11.29 12.22 -12.00
C SER A 196 -10.69 11.01 -12.70
N VAL A 197 -10.01 10.18 -11.97
CA VAL A 197 -9.47 8.91 -12.46
C VAL A 197 -10.16 7.79 -11.73
N GLN A 198 -10.70 6.84 -12.47
CA GLN A 198 -11.28 5.62 -11.93
C GLN A 198 -10.36 4.46 -12.22
N ALA A 199 -9.94 3.74 -11.19
CA ALA A 199 -9.16 2.54 -11.36
C ALA A 199 -10.01 1.48 -12.09
N PRO A 200 -9.44 0.77 -13.08
CA PRO A 200 -10.10 -0.37 -13.69
C PRO A 200 -10.42 -1.44 -12.64
N LYS A 201 -11.49 -2.21 -12.88
CA LYS A 201 -11.75 -3.41 -12.09
C LYS A 201 -10.53 -4.35 -12.19
N ASP A 202 -10.16 -4.96 -11.08
CA ASP A 202 -9.01 -5.86 -11.00
C ASP A 202 -7.68 -5.21 -11.47
N VAL A 203 -7.50 -3.95 -11.11
CA VAL A 203 -6.28 -3.19 -11.38
C VAL A 203 -5.04 -3.94 -10.88
N PHE A 204 -4.01 -4.01 -11.72
CA PHE A 204 -2.77 -4.75 -11.51
C PHE A 204 -2.87 -6.29 -11.62
N GLU A 205 -4.05 -6.87 -11.79
CA GLU A 205 -4.18 -8.30 -12.09
C GLU A 205 -3.82 -8.57 -13.56
N THR A 206 -3.33 -9.76 -13.83
CA THR A 206 -3.12 -10.20 -15.21
C THR A 206 -4.43 -10.70 -15.83
N ARG A 207 -4.50 -10.74 -17.18
CA ARG A 207 -5.66 -11.30 -17.89
C ARG A 207 -6.02 -12.73 -17.46
N ALA A 208 -5.03 -13.52 -17.02
CA ALA A 208 -5.25 -14.89 -16.56
C ALA A 208 -5.96 -14.94 -15.20
N ASP A 209 -5.64 -14.01 -14.30
CA ASP A 209 -6.25 -13.90 -12.96
C ASP A 209 -7.64 -13.25 -13.04
N ALA A 210 -7.82 -12.27 -13.92
CA ALA A 210 -9.10 -11.62 -14.20
C ALA A 210 -10.15 -12.61 -14.76
N CYS A 211 -9.73 -13.63 -15.50
CA CYS A 211 -10.62 -14.66 -16.03
C CYS A 211 -11.13 -15.64 -14.96
N LYS A 212 -10.37 -15.83 -13.86
CA LYS A 212 -10.78 -16.70 -12.74
C LYS A 212 -11.77 -15.99 -11.81
N ALA A 213 -11.67 -14.67 -11.67
CA ALA A 213 -12.57 -13.88 -10.82
C ALA A 213 -13.98 -13.69 -11.43
N GLN A 214 -14.17 -13.99 -12.71
CA GLN A 214 -15.48 -13.92 -13.39
C GLN A 214 -16.24 -15.26 -13.45
N GLY A 215 -15.70 -16.31 -12.86
CA GLY A 215 -16.23 -17.69 -12.91
C GLY A 215 -16.76 -18.23 -11.59
N GLU A 216 -16.97 -17.38 -10.54
CA GLU A 216 -17.64 -17.76 -9.30
C GLU A 216 -18.94 -17.00 -9.11
#